data_0711a56083d571ca8c4bcfc21affa0e9
#
_entry.id   0711a56083d571ca8c4bcfc21affa0e9
#
_cell.length_a   1.000
_cell.length_b   1.000
_cell.length_c   1.000
_cell.angle_alpha   90.00
_cell.angle_beta   90.00
_cell.angle_gamma   90.00
#
_symmetry.space_group_name_H-M   'P 1'
#
loop_
_entity.id
_entity.type
_entity.pdbx_description
1 polymer ?
#
loop_
_entity_poly.entity_id
_entity_poly.type
_entity_poly.pdbx_seq_one_letter_code
_entity_poly.pdbx_strand_id
1 'polypeptide(L)'
;NSPNNPTGMVLTEEELAAIGSIACRHDLLVLSDEVYCELLYGGARFHSIGAIPEMAERTVIVNSTSKTFAMTGWRVGFAAGPREIIRKMTVLQENMVSCAPAAGQAAAAYAFRHMPNVRQMRAVYEARRDLLLEGLNAIPGIACRRPDGAFYAFPNIRGTGLTSLEFCERLLEQQHVVVIPGSSFGSCGEGYVRLAYANSEEALRQALQRIRRFSPCAAKS
;
A
#
# COMPACT_ATOMS: atom_id res chain seq x y z
N ASN A 1 -3.07 -2.32 8.32
CA ASN A 1 -3.09 -2.37 6.85
C ASN A 1 -2.14 -3.45 6.34
N SER A 2 -2.68 -4.47 5.65
CA SER A 2 -1.92 -5.56 5.02
C SER A 2 -2.62 -6.00 3.73
N PRO A 3 -1.91 -6.06 2.60
CA PRO A 3 -0.55 -5.53 2.36
C PRO A 3 -0.43 -4.05 2.71
N ASN A 4 0.76 -3.64 3.13
CA ASN A 4 0.94 -2.34 3.79
C ASN A 4 1.29 -1.20 2.82
N ASN A 5 0.69 -0.05 3.03
CA ASN A 5 1.13 1.23 2.51
C ASN A 5 1.82 1.99 3.67
N PRO A 6 3.14 2.26 3.63
CA PRO A 6 3.97 2.42 2.44
C PRO A 6 4.91 1.25 2.09
N THR A 7 5.05 0.23 2.93
CA THR A 7 6.18 -0.72 2.88
C THR A 7 6.00 -1.87 1.88
N GLY A 8 4.76 -2.17 1.48
CA GLY A 8 4.43 -3.34 0.67
C GLY A 8 4.59 -4.67 1.41
N MET A 9 4.77 -4.66 2.72
CA MET A 9 4.84 -5.87 3.54
C MET A 9 3.47 -6.54 3.65
N VAL A 10 3.46 -7.86 3.70
CA VAL A 10 2.29 -8.69 3.96
C VAL A 10 2.50 -9.37 5.30
N LEU A 11 1.52 -9.25 6.20
CA LEU A 11 1.56 -9.92 7.50
C LEU A 11 1.35 -11.42 7.32
N THR A 12 2.16 -12.21 8.02
CA THR A 12 2.02 -13.66 8.07
C THR A 12 0.87 -14.08 8.97
N GLU A 13 0.48 -15.34 8.87
CA GLU A 13 -0.56 -15.92 9.74
C GLU A 13 -0.14 -15.88 11.21
N GLU A 14 1.14 -16.15 11.50
CA GLU A 14 1.71 -16.09 12.86
C GLU A 14 1.71 -14.68 13.43
N GLU A 15 2.06 -13.66 12.61
CA GLU A 15 2.02 -12.25 13.01
C GLU A 15 0.59 -11.81 13.31
N LEU A 16 -0.38 -12.23 12.48
CA LEU A 16 -1.80 -11.94 12.69
C LEU A 16 -2.33 -12.64 13.94
N ALA A 17 -1.94 -13.88 14.22
CA ALA A 17 -2.29 -14.59 15.44
C ALA A 17 -1.73 -13.88 16.70
N ALA A 18 -0.49 -13.39 16.63
CA ALA A 18 0.11 -12.63 17.72
C ALA A 18 -0.64 -11.31 17.97
N ILE A 19 -0.99 -10.57 16.90
CA ILE A 19 -1.81 -9.34 16.99
C ILE A 19 -3.18 -9.67 17.59
N GLY A 20 -3.83 -10.73 17.12
CA GLY A 20 -5.11 -11.20 17.63
C GLY A 20 -5.08 -11.52 19.14
N SER A 21 -4.04 -12.23 19.60
CA SER A 21 -3.83 -12.54 21.00
C SER A 21 -3.71 -11.27 21.88
N ILE A 22 -3.00 -10.25 21.39
CA ILE A 22 -2.88 -8.95 22.05
C ILE A 22 -4.25 -8.25 22.09
N ALA A 23 -4.95 -8.21 20.97
CA ALA A 23 -6.25 -7.57 20.86
C ALA A 23 -7.28 -8.22 21.81
N CYS A 24 -7.32 -9.55 21.93
CA CYS A 24 -8.18 -10.26 22.86
C CYS A 24 -7.81 -9.96 24.31
N ARG A 25 -6.53 -10.01 24.66
CA ARG A 25 -6.04 -9.77 26.03
C ARG A 25 -6.38 -8.37 26.53
N HIS A 26 -6.36 -7.38 25.65
CA HIS A 26 -6.57 -5.98 26.01
C HIS A 26 -7.94 -5.45 25.61
N ASP A 27 -8.85 -6.34 25.21
CA ASP A 27 -10.21 -6.00 24.72
C ASP A 27 -10.23 -4.89 23.67
N LEU A 28 -9.34 -5.00 22.68
CA LEU A 28 -9.22 -4.02 21.60
C LEU A 28 -10.15 -4.35 20.43
N LEU A 29 -10.69 -3.31 19.80
CA LEU A 29 -11.27 -3.40 18.46
C LEU A 29 -10.16 -3.27 17.42
N VAL A 30 -10.27 -4.03 16.34
CA VAL A 30 -9.32 -4.01 15.22
C VAL A 30 -9.99 -3.42 13.99
N LEU A 31 -9.39 -2.41 13.41
CA LEU A 31 -9.72 -1.92 12.07
C LEU A 31 -8.69 -2.46 11.08
N SER A 32 -9.08 -3.41 10.23
CA SER A 32 -8.21 -4.03 9.23
C SER A 32 -8.46 -3.42 7.86
N ASP A 33 -7.49 -2.65 7.37
CA ASP A 33 -7.50 -2.14 5.99
C ASP A 33 -6.87 -3.18 5.07
N GLU A 34 -7.70 -3.83 4.25
CA GLU A 34 -7.34 -4.94 3.38
C GLU A 34 -7.41 -4.57 1.88
N VAL A 35 -7.36 -3.28 1.57
CA VAL A 35 -7.57 -2.76 0.20
C VAL A 35 -6.59 -3.32 -0.84
N TYR A 36 -5.45 -3.85 -0.44
CA TYR A 36 -4.43 -4.44 -1.30
C TYR A 36 -4.41 -5.97 -1.30
N CYS A 37 -5.38 -6.66 -0.70
CA CYS A 37 -5.40 -8.11 -0.49
C CYS A 37 -5.21 -8.95 -1.78
N GLU A 38 -5.59 -8.41 -2.93
CA GLU A 38 -5.42 -9.08 -4.24
C GLU A 38 -4.09 -8.74 -4.93
N LEU A 39 -3.34 -7.76 -4.44
CA LEU A 39 -2.07 -7.34 -5.01
C LEU A 39 -0.90 -7.97 -4.23
N LEU A 40 -0.63 -9.22 -4.52
CA LEU A 40 0.37 -10.07 -3.87
C LEU A 40 1.35 -10.62 -4.90
N TYR A 41 2.60 -10.79 -4.54
CA TYR A 41 3.69 -11.18 -5.41
C TYR A 41 4.55 -12.30 -4.81
N GLY A 42 5.34 -12.99 -5.66
CA GLY A 42 6.33 -13.93 -5.20
C GLY A 42 5.79 -15.13 -4.40
N GLY A 43 4.52 -15.48 -4.58
CA GLY A 43 3.89 -16.56 -3.82
C GLY A 43 3.38 -16.15 -2.43
N ALA A 44 3.46 -14.86 -2.06
CA ALA A 44 2.87 -14.34 -0.83
C ALA A 44 1.37 -14.67 -0.77
N ARG A 45 0.88 -14.97 0.42
CA ARG A 45 -0.53 -15.27 0.68
C ARG A 45 -1.12 -14.21 1.58
N PHE A 46 -2.35 -13.82 1.28
CA PHE A 46 -3.11 -12.93 2.14
C PHE A 46 -3.86 -13.74 3.19
N HIS A 47 -3.77 -13.27 4.43
CA HIS A 47 -4.57 -13.75 5.56
C HIS A 47 -5.30 -12.55 6.14
N SER A 48 -6.61 -12.72 6.42
CA SER A 48 -7.39 -11.68 7.09
C SER A 48 -7.43 -11.97 8.58
N ILE A 49 -7.13 -10.96 9.41
CA ILE A 49 -7.28 -11.09 10.86
C ILE A 49 -8.74 -11.34 11.26
N GLY A 50 -9.70 -10.85 10.48
CA GLY A 50 -11.13 -11.11 10.70
C GLY A 50 -11.56 -12.55 10.42
N ALA A 51 -10.71 -13.37 9.78
CA ALA A 51 -10.95 -14.80 9.57
C ALA A 51 -10.55 -15.67 10.78
N ILE A 52 -9.82 -15.11 11.74
CA ILE A 52 -9.49 -15.77 13.01
C ILE A 52 -10.77 -15.78 13.86
N PRO A 53 -11.26 -16.96 14.34
CA PRO A 53 -12.55 -17.07 15.01
C PRO A 53 -12.75 -16.07 16.16
N GLU A 54 -11.74 -15.90 17.02
CA GLU A 54 -11.79 -15.01 18.18
C GLU A 54 -11.76 -13.53 17.80
N MET A 55 -11.41 -13.22 16.54
CA MET A 55 -11.34 -11.86 16.04
C MET A 55 -12.59 -11.41 15.29
N ALA A 56 -13.47 -12.31 14.90
CA ALA A 56 -14.64 -11.99 14.09
C ALA A 56 -15.55 -10.93 14.74
N GLU A 57 -15.78 -11.02 16.06
CA GLU A 57 -16.67 -10.12 16.82
C GLU A 57 -15.97 -8.81 17.26
N ARG A 58 -14.69 -8.63 16.92
CA ARG A 58 -13.92 -7.42 17.27
C ARG A 58 -13.18 -6.80 16.10
N THR A 59 -13.36 -7.30 14.88
CA THR A 59 -12.69 -6.78 13.69
C THR A 59 -13.67 -6.11 12.75
N VAL A 60 -13.33 -4.89 12.32
CA VAL A 60 -13.95 -4.23 11.18
C VAL A 60 -12.96 -4.28 10.02
N ILE A 61 -13.31 -5.01 8.98
CA ILE A 61 -12.57 -5.06 7.72
C ILE A 61 -13.04 -3.91 6.85
N VAL A 62 -12.10 -3.14 6.28
CA VAL A 62 -12.38 -2.17 5.23
C VAL A 62 -11.66 -2.55 3.95
N ASN A 63 -12.37 -2.44 2.82
CA ASN A 63 -11.83 -2.76 1.52
C ASN A 63 -12.51 -1.90 0.44
N SER A 64 -12.01 -1.95 -0.78
CA SER A 64 -12.58 -1.18 -1.89
C SER A 64 -12.30 -1.81 -3.25
N THR A 65 -13.04 -1.38 -4.25
CA THR A 65 -12.78 -1.71 -5.65
C THR A 65 -11.59 -0.95 -6.23
N SER A 66 -11.11 0.06 -5.51
CA SER A 66 -10.13 1.04 -6.01
C SER A 66 -8.83 0.42 -6.47
N LYS A 67 -8.31 -0.57 -5.76
CA LYS A 67 -6.97 -1.13 -6.03
C LYS A 67 -7.07 -2.44 -6.81
N THR A 68 -7.90 -3.35 -6.35
CA THR A 68 -8.12 -4.65 -6.99
C THR A 68 -8.59 -4.54 -8.45
N PHE A 69 -9.43 -3.55 -8.74
CA PHE A 69 -10.03 -3.40 -10.07
C PHE A 69 -9.62 -2.10 -10.79
N ALA A 70 -8.61 -1.38 -10.27
CA ALA A 70 -8.19 -0.06 -10.79
C ALA A 70 -9.34 0.96 -10.88
N MET A 71 -10.30 0.89 -9.94
CA MET A 71 -11.53 1.69 -9.92
C MET A 71 -11.44 2.88 -8.95
N THR A 72 -10.29 3.57 -8.87
CA THR A 72 -10.08 4.67 -7.91
C THR A 72 -11.06 5.82 -8.08
N GLY A 73 -11.43 6.15 -9.32
CA GLY A 73 -12.36 7.24 -9.65
C GLY A 73 -13.83 6.91 -9.36
N TRP A 74 -14.18 5.64 -9.17
CA TRP A 74 -15.58 5.20 -8.92
C TRP A 74 -16.04 5.41 -7.48
N ARG A 75 -15.11 5.63 -6.56
CA ARG A 75 -15.38 5.95 -5.14
C ARG A 75 -16.25 4.90 -4.44
N VAL A 76 -15.97 3.62 -4.61
CA VAL A 76 -16.70 2.52 -3.99
C VAL A 76 -15.78 1.76 -3.04
N GLY A 77 -16.17 1.72 -1.77
CA GLY A 77 -15.58 0.90 -0.72
C GLY A 77 -16.68 0.23 0.10
N PHE A 78 -16.29 -0.70 0.93
CA PHE A 78 -17.20 -1.41 1.83
C PHE A 78 -16.50 -1.78 3.13
N ALA A 79 -17.31 -2.00 4.16
CA ALA A 79 -16.84 -2.51 5.44
C ALA A 79 -17.64 -3.74 5.84
N ALA A 80 -16.99 -4.68 6.52
CA ALA A 80 -17.63 -5.84 7.12
C ALA A 80 -17.12 -6.00 8.56
N GLY A 81 -18.01 -6.42 9.48
CA GLY A 81 -17.66 -6.58 10.89
C GLY A 81 -18.87 -6.75 11.78
N PRO A 82 -18.72 -6.59 13.11
CA PRO A 82 -19.80 -6.77 14.06
C PRO A 82 -21.02 -5.90 13.73
N ARG A 83 -22.20 -6.52 13.75
CA ARG A 83 -23.45 -5.90 13.32
C ARG A 83 -23.72 -4.52 13.94
N GLU A 84 -23.47 -4.39 15.24
CA GLU A 84 -23.72 -3.13 15.96
C GLU A 84 -22.81 -1.99 15.48
N ILE A 85 -21.54 -2.30 15.18
CA ILE A 85 -20.58 -1.31 14.65
C ILE A 85 -20.98 -0.91 13.24
N ILE A 86 -21.24 -1.89 12.36
CA ILE A 86 -21.64 -1.63 10.97
C ILE A 86 -22.95 -0.81 10.91
N ARG A 87 -23.92 -1.10 11.78
CA ARG A 87 -25.15 -0.30 11.86
C ARG A 87 -24.89 1.16 12.18
N LYS A 88 -24.00 1.45 13.14
CA LYS A 88 -23.62 2.83 13.48
C LYS A 88 -22.85 3.49 12.33
N MET A 89 -21.95 2.77 11.68
CA MET A 89 -21.24 3.27 10.49
C MET A 89 -22.21 3.62 9.37
N THR A 90 -23.22 2.81 9.13
CA THR A 90 -24.27 3.08 8.12
C THR A 90 -24.99 4.40 8.41
N VAL A 91 -25.43 4.61 9.65
CA VAL A 91 -26.10 5.87 10.05
C VAL A 91 -25.20 7.08 9.84
N LEU A 92 -23.90 6.97 10.20
CA LEU A 92 -22.94 8.03 9.96
C LEU A 92 -22.75 8.29 8.47
N GLN A 93 -22.60 7.23 7.68
CA GLN A 93 -22.43 7.33 6.22
C GLN A 93 -23.63 8.05 5.56
N GLU A 94 -24.86 7.67 5.93
CA GLU A 94 -26.08 8.28 5.41
C GLU A 94 -26.12 9.80 5.68
N ASN A 95 -25.70 10.22 6.87
CA ASN A 95 -25.75 11.62 7.27
C ASN A 95 -24.56 12.45 6.77
N MET A 96 -23.41 11.83 6.49
CA MET A 96 -22.20 12.54 6.03
C MET A 96 -22.15 12.69 4.51
N VAL A 97 -22.44 11.60 3.77
CA VAL A 97 -22.23 11.53 2.31
C VAL A 97 -23.31 10.76 1.56
N SER A 98 -24.42 10.41 2.24
CA SER A 98 -25.53 9.61 1.71
C SER A 98 -25.11 8.18 1.34
N CYS A 99 -24.70 7.92 0.10
CA CYS A 99 -24.27 6.59 -0.36
C CYS A 99 -23.22 6.70 -1.48
N ALA A 100 -22.56 5.57 -1.76
CA ALA A 100 -21.72 5.47 -2.94
C ALA A 100 -22.57 5.60 -4.22
N PRO A 101 -22.00 6.14 -5.34
CA PRO A 101 -22.73 6.29 -6.60
C PRO A 101 -23.35 4.97 -7.09
N ALA A 102 -24.62 4.95 -7.48
CA ALA A 102 -25.35 3.74 -7.89
C ALA A 102 -24.65 3.00 -9.06
N ALA A 103 -24.18 3.74 -10.06
CA ALA A 103 -23.43 3.17 -11.17
C ALA A 103 -22.11 2.49 -10.68
N GLY A 104 -21.44 3.10 -9.71
CA GLY A 104 -20.23 2.55 -9.07
C GLY A 104 -20.54 1.25 -8.31
N GLN A 105 -21.66 1.19 -7.60
CA GLN A 105 -22.10 -0.01 -6.89
C GLN A 105 -22.38 -1.17 -7.85
N ALA A 106 -23.09 -0.88 -8.97
CA ALA A 106 -23.37 -1.88 -9.99
C ALA A 106 -22.09 -2.41 -10.64
N ALA A 107 -21.16 -1.50 -10.98
CA ALA A 107 -19.85 -1.86 -11.53
C ALA A 107 -19.01 -2.69 -10.53
N ALA A 108 -19.02 -2.34 -9.25
CA ALA A 108 -18.38 -3.09 -8.18
C ALA A 108 -18.95 -4.50 -8.05
N ALA A 109 -20.26 -4.65 -8.04
CA ALA A 109 -20.93 -5.95 -7.96
C ALA A 109 -20.57 -6.85 -9.17
N TYR A 110 -20.46 -6.28 -10.36
CA TYR A 110 -19.99 -6.99 -11.53
C TYR A 110 -18.52 -7.41 -11.39
N ALA A 111 -17.66 -6.48 -10.98
CA ALA A 111 -16.23 -6.72 -10.83
C ALA A 111 -15.93 -7.86 -9.84
N PHE A 112 -16.58 -7.89 -8.69
CA PHE A 112 -16.40 -8.96 -7.69
C PHE A 112 -16.90 -10.33 -8.18
N ARG A 113 -17.95 -10.37 -9.02
CA ARG A 113 -18.43 -11.64 -9.56
C ARG A 113 -17.53 -12.23 -10.63
N HIS A 114 -16.82 -11.40 -11.39
CA HIS A 114 -16.09 -11.81 -12.60
C HIS A 114 -14.57 -11.69 -12.44
N MET A 115 -14.08 -10.97 -11.42
CA MET A 115 -12.65 -10.73 -11.16
C MET A 115 -11.84 -10.38 -12.42
N PRO A 116 -12.30 -9.40 -13.24
CA PRO A 116 -11.71 -9.13 -14.54
C PRO A 116 -10.27 -8.61 -14.40
N ASN A 117 -9.36 -9.17 -15.20
CA ASN A 117 -7.97 -8.68 -15.37
C ASN A 117 -7.10 -8.61 -14.11
N VAL A 118 -7.56 -9.04 -12.92
CA VAL A 118 -6.81 -8.95 -11.66
C VAL A 118 -5.46 -9.69 -11.75
N ARG A 119 -5.49 -10.93 -12.28
CA ARG A 119 -4.26 -11.72 -12.48
C ARG A 119 -3.28 -11.04 -13.42
N GLN A 120 -3.77 -10.50 -14.54
CA GLN A 120 -2.93 -9.82 -15.53
C GLN A 120 -2.32 -8.53 -14.97
N MET A 121 -3.13 -7.72 -14.28
CA MET A 121 -2.68 -6.49 -13.63
C MET A 121 -1.61 -6.79 -12.56
N ARG A 122 -1.81 -7.85 -11.77
CA ARG A 122 -0.85 -8.29 -10.75
C ARG A 122 0.51 -8.66 -11.36
N ALA A 123 0.52 -9.41 -12.47
CA ALA A 123 1.75 -9.77 -13.17
C ALA A 123 2.50 -8.51 -13.70
N VAL A 124 1.78 -7.52 -14.21
CA VAL A 124 2.35 -6.24 -14.63
C VAL A 124 2.98 -5.49 -13.46
N TYR A 125 2.29 -5.42 -12.31
CA TYR A 125 2.86 -4.78 -11.12
C TYR A 125 4.07 -5.52 -10.57
N GLU A 126 4.07 -6.84 -10.60
CA GLU A 126 5.21 -7.66 -10.18
C GLU A 126 6.45 -7.37 -11.03
N ALA A 127 6.31 -7.32 -12.35
CA ALA A 127 7.41 -6.98 -13.25
C ALA A 127 7.93 -5.54 -13.00
N ARG A 128 7.03 -4.58 -12.80
CA ARG A 128 7.39 -3.18 -12.48
C ARG A 128 8.07 -3.05 -11.12
N ARG A 129 7.65 -3.81 -10.12
CA ARG A 129 8.31 -3.91 -8.82
C ARG A 129 9.75 -4.36 -8.99
N ASP A 130 9.97 -5.44 -9.71
CA ASP A 130 11.29 -6.04 -9.89
C ASP A 130 12.24 -5.09 -10.64
N LEU A 131 11.75 -4.45 -11.71
CA LEU A 131 12.47 -3.40 -12.41
C LEU A 131 12.88 -2.24 -11.46
N LEU A 132 11.94 -1.75 -10.65
CA LEU A 132 12.19 -0.64 -9.75
C LEU A 132 13.21 -1.01 -8.67
N LEU A 133 13.09 -2.21 -8.09
CA LEU A 133 14.00 -2.71 -7.06
C LEU A 133 15.44 -2.88 -7.57
N GLU A 134 15.60 -3.49 -8.73
CA GLU A 134 16.90 -3.63 -9.37
C GLU A 134 17.56 -2.25 -9.58
N GLY A 135 16.80 -1.30 -10.14
CA GLY A 135 17.28 0.03 -10.38
C GLY A 135 17.63 0.82 -9.12
N LEU A 136 16.79 0.75 -8.07
CA LEU A 136 17.05 1.45 -6.80
C LEU A 136 18.24 0.88 -6.05
N ASN A 137 18.35 -0.45 -5.95
CA ASN A 137 19.46 -1.12 -5.24
C ASN A 137 20.80 -0.98 -5.96
N ALA A 138 20.81 -0.57 -7.23
CA ALA A 138 22.02 -0.22 -7.97
C ALA A 138 22.49 1.24 -7.72
N ILE A 139 21.78 2.03 -6.93
CA ILE A 139 22.11 3.42 -6.63
C ILE A 139 22.83 3.49 -5.27
N PRO A 140 24.09 4.00 -5.21
CA PRO A 140 24.79 4.14 -3.96
C PRO A 140 24.00 4.97 -2.92
N GLY A 141 23.97 4.49 -1.69
CA GLY A 141 23.24 5.14 -0.58
C GLY A 141 21.75 4.86 -0.53
N ILE A 142 21.20 4.09 -1.47
CA ILE A 142 19.81 3.66 -1.48
C ILE A 142 19.73 2.14 -1.34
N ALA A 143 18.85 1.65 -0.46
CA ALA A 143 18.58 0.22 -0.28
C ALA A 143 17.09 -0.02 -0.13
N CYS A 144 16.52 -0.88 -0.96
CA CYS A 144 15.10 -1.17 -0.94
C CYS A 144 14.84 -2.66 -0.69
N ARG A 145 14.09 -2.97 0.39
CA ARG A 145 13.58 -4.31 0.63
C ARG A 145 12.51 -4.64 -0.42
N ARG A 146 12.44 -5.90 -0.82
CA ARG A 146 11.42 -6.39 -1.75
C ARG A 146 10.04 -6.34 -1.11
N PRO A 147 9.06 -5.62 -1.71
CA PRO A 147 7.67 -5.67 -1.27
C PRO A 147 7.02 -6.98 -1.71
N ASP A 148 6.18 -7.53 -0.83
CA ASP A 148 5.44 -8.76 -1.09
C ASP A 148 4.01 -8.47 -1.59
N GLY A 149 3.55 -7.21 -1.49
CA GLY A 149 2.24 -6.78 -1.95
C GLY A 149 2.11 -5.27 -2.18
N ALA A 150 0.89 -4.83 -2.44
CA ALA A 150 0.54 -3.46 -2.83
C ALA A 150 1.23 -3.02 -4.15
N PHE A 151 1.51 -1.74 -4.34
CA PHE A 151 2.29 -1.22 -5.47
C PHE A 151 3.24 -0.09 -5.02
N TYR A 152 3.83 -0.25 -3.83
CA TYR A 152 4.78 0.71 -3.25
C TYR A 152 6.13 0.06 -2.98
N ALA A 153 7.19 0.84 -3.22
CA ALA A 153 8.53 0.59 -2.73
C ALA A 153 8.87 1.62 -1.67
N PHE A 154 9.58 1.20 -0.62
CA PHE A 154 9.95 2.04 0.51
C PHE A 154 11.45 1.97 0.79
N PRO A 155 12.28 2.52 -0.14
CA PRO A 155 13.72 2.49 -0.01
C PRO A 155 14.21 3.31 1.18
N ASN A 156 15.21 2.77 1.85
CA ASN A 156 16.07 3.46 2.78
C ASN A 156 17.02 4.37 2.01
N ILE A 157 17.07 5.64 2.39
CA ILE A 157 17.89 6.67 1.77
C ILE A 157 18.96 7.24 2.72
N ARG A 158 19.12 6.67 3.92
CA ARG A 158 20.07 7.19 4.94
C ARG A 158 21.50 7.28 4.44
N GLY A 159 21.90 6.38 3.52
CA GLY A 159 23.20 6.41 2.88
C GLY A 159 23.45 7.65 2.01
N THR A 160 22.42 8.45 1.70
CA THR A 160 22.54 9.72 0.99
C THR A 160 22.93 10.90 1.90
N GLY A 161 22.78 10.75 3.21
CA GLY A 161 23.01 11.80 4.21
C GLY A 161 21.91 12.86 4.27
N LEU A 162 20.82 12.69 3.53
CA LEU A 162 19.67 13.61 3.53
C LEU A 162 18.55 13.10 4.42
N THR A 163 17.78 14.01 4.99
CA THR A 163 16.48 13.69 5.60
C THR A 163 15.46 13.28 4.53
N SER A 164 14.38 12.61 4.93
CA SER A 164 13.30 12.20 4.02
C SER A 164 12.72 13.38 3.25
N LEU A 165 12.52 14.51 3.92
CA LEU A 165 11.94 15.72 3.32
C LEU A 165 12.93 16.36 2.35
N GLU A 166 14.16 16.61 2.78
CA GLU A 166 15.21 17.20 1.92
C GLU A 166 15.44 16.37 0.65
N PHE A 167 15.43 15.04 0.78
CA PHE A 167 15.57 14.16 -0.37
C PHE A 167 14.42 14.38 -1.36
N CYS A 168 13.16 14.42 -0.88
CA CYS A 168 11.98 14.62 -1.73
C CYS A 168 11.99 16.00 -2.42
N GLU A 169 12.26 17.06 -1.68
CA GLU A 169 12.30 18.43 -2.20
C GLU A 169 13.38 18.60 -3.27
N ARG A 170 14.60 18.22 -2.96
CA ARG A 170 15.71 18.32 -3.92
C ARG A 170 15.54 17.44 -5.14
N LEU A 171 15.00 16.22 -4.97
CA LEU A 171 14.72 15.32 -6.09
C LEU A 171 13.66 15.90 -7.01
N LEU A 172 12.62 16.53 -6.45
CA LEU A 172 11.59 17.22 -7.22
C LEU A 172 12.18 18.42 -7.98
N GLU A 173 12.90 19.30 -7.29
CA GLU A 173 13.44 20.53 -7.88
C GLU A 173 14.49 20.25 -8.98
N GLN A 174 15.40 19.31 -8.72
CA GLN A 174 16.56 19.06 -9.60
C GLN A 174 16.28 18.04 -10.70
N GLN A 175 15.38 17.09 -10.45
CA GLN A 175 15.18 15.96 -11.34
C GLN A 175 13.71 15.75 -11.78
N HIS A 176 12.78 16.56 -11.23
CA HIS A 176 11.33 16.47 -11.52
C HIS A 176 10.76 15.07 -11.27
N VAL A 177 11.20 14.42 -10.18
CA VAL A 177 10.66 13.13 -9.71
C VAL A 177 9.99 13.34 -8.38
N VAL A 178 8.71 12.99 -8.31
CA VAL A 178 7.90 13.10 -7.08
C VAL A 178 7.95 11.77 -6.33
N VAL A 179 8.37 11.84 -5.07
CA VAL A 179 8.30 10.75 -4.09
C VAL A 179 7.71 11.30 -2.80
N ILE A 180 7.28 10.44 -1.89
CA ILE A 180 6.67 10.87 -0.63
C ILE A 180 7.67 10.64 0.51
N PRO A 181 7.93 11.64 1.36
CA PRO A 181 8.85 11.46 2.49
C PRO A 181 8.31 10.42 3.46
N GLY A 182 9.18 9.54 3.92
CA GLY A 182 8.82 8.47 4.84
C GLY A 182 8.31 9.00 6.19
N SER A 183 8.79 10.16 6.63
CA SER A 183 8.31 10.86 7.83
C SER A 183 6.80 11.17 7.81
N SER A 184 6.17 11.26 6.62
CA SER A 184 4.70 11.39 6.48
C SER A 184 3.93 10.14 6.95
N PHE A 185 4.62 9.02 7.17
CA PHE A 185 4.04 7.76 7.66
C PHE A 185 4.40 7.47 9.13
N GLY A 186 4.88 8.48 9.84
CA GLY A 186 5.31 8.40 11.23
C GLY A 186 6.82 8.54 11.41
N SER A 187 7.26 8.74 12.65
CA SER A 187 8.66 9.00 13.00
C SER A 187 9.62 7.87 12.56
N CYS A 188 9.15 6.62 12.60
CA CYS A 188 9.93 5.46 12.14
C CYS A 188 10.19 5.46 10.62
N GLY A 189 9.45 6.25 9.86
CA GLY A 189 9.64 6.40 8.42
C GLY A 189 10.75 7.39 8.04
N GLU A 190 11.36 8.09 9.01
CA GLU A 190 12.47 8.98 8.72
C GLU A 190 13.70 8.21 8.18
N GLY A 191 14.30 8.76 7.12
CA GLY A 191 15.37 8.10 6.37
C GLY A 191 14.86 7.12 5.30
N TYR A 192 13.56 7.18 4.99
CA TYR A 192 12.92 6.43 3.91
C TYR A 192 12.11 7.35 3.01
N VAL A 193 11.81 6.90 1.79
CA VAL A 193 10.85 7.56 0.90
C VAL A 193 9.93 6.52 0.26
N ARG A 194 8.68 6.91 -0.07
CA ARG A 194 7.76 6.02 -0.78
C ARG A 194 7.70 6.35 -2.26
N LEU A 195 7.90 5.33 -3.09
CA LEU A 195 7.64 5.34 -4.52
C LEU A 195 6.45 4.45 -4.84
N ALA A 196 5.64 4.85 -5.84
CA ALA A 196 4.59 4.00 -6.40
C ALA A 196 5.01 3.48 -7.77
N TYR A 197 4.89 2.17 -8.00
CA TYR A 197 5.14 1.57 -9.32
C TYR A 197 3.85 1.34 -10.13
N ALA A 198 2.77 2.01 -9.75
CA ALA A 198 1.53 2.08 -10.53
C ALA A 198 1.63 3.11 -11.69
N ASN A 199 2.75 3.10 -12.40
CA ASN A 199 3.07 3.93 -13.54
C ASN A 199 3.54 3.07 -14.71
N SER A 200 3.69 3.64 -15.91
CA SER A 200 4.25 2.91 -17.05
C SER A 200 5.70 2.49 -16.78
N GLU A 201 6.14 1.41 -17.41
CA GLU A 201 7.53 0.95 -17.30
C GLU A 201 8.52 2.01 -17.78
N GLU A 202 8.17 2.73 -18.86
CA GLU A 202 8.97 3.84 -19.37
C GLU A 202 9.15 4.95 -18.33
N ALA A 203 8.06 5.38 -17.66
CA ALA A 203 8.13 6.39 -16.60
C ALA A 203 8.98 5.94 -15.42
N LEU A 204 8.92 4.65 -15.05
CA LEU A 204 9.75 4.08 -13.99
C LEU A 204 11.24 4.08 -14.38
N ARG A 205 11.58 3.70 -15.61
CA ARG A 205 12.96 3.75 -16.12
C ARG A 205 13.50 5.17 -16.15
N GLN A 206 12.71 6.14 -16.58
CA GLN A 206 13.09 7.56 -16.56
C GLN A 206 13.30 8.05 -15.12
N ALA A 207 12.40 7.71 -14.19
CA ALA A 207 12.54 8.06 -12.78
C ALA A 207 13.84 7.48 -12.18
N LEU A 208 14.15 6.21 -12.44
CA LEU A 208 15.39 5.57 -11.98
C LEU A 208 16.65 6.26 -12.53
N GLN A 209 16.66 6.64 -13.82
CA GLN A 209 17.77 7.38 -14.40
C GLN A 209 17.98 8.74 -13.72
N ARG A 210 16.88 9.45 -13.43
CA ARG A 210 16.90 10.76 -12.76
C ARG A 210 17.34 10.64 -11.30
N ILE A 211 16.85 9.64 -10.55
CA ILE A 211 17.29 9.36 -9.18
C ILE A 211 18.79 9.02 -9.15
N ARG A 212 19.28 8.26 -10.12
CA ARG A 212 20.72 7.94 -10.21
C ARG A 212 21.58 9.18 -10.43
N ARG A 213 21.12 10.13 -11.28
CA ARG A 213 21.84 11.41 -11.51
C ARG A 213 21.83 12.31 -10.28
N PHE A 214 20.77 12.21 -9.49
CA PHE A 214 20.60 13.01 -8.27
C PHE A 214 21.46 12.55 -7.11
N SER A 215 21.93 11.27 -7.09
CA SER A 215 22.57 10.65 -5.92
C SER A 215 23.66 11.56 -5.33
N PRO A 216 23.50 12.09 -4.11
CA PRO A 216 24.48 13.02 -3.50
C PRO A 216 25.81 12.34 -3.15
N CYS A 217 25.88 11.01 -3.17
CA CYS A 217 27.14 10.26 -3.00
C CYS A 217 28.11 10.38 -4.21
N ALA A 218 27.63 10.81 -5.38
CA ALA A 218 28.47 11.00 -6.56
C ALA A 218 29.35 12.27 -6.49
N ALA A 219 29.12 13.16 -5.53
CA ALA A 219 29.82 14.45 -5.39
C ALA A 219 31.03 14.44 -4.41
N LYS A 220 31.43 13.27 -3.90
CA LYS A 220 32.56 13.12 -2.98
C LYS A 220 33.69 12.25 -3.54
N SER A 221 33.83 12.19 -4.85
CA SER A 221 35.01 11.58 -5.50
C SER A 221 35.81 12.61 -6.26
#